data_0589358813b02b4fb642575100de2bc0
#
_entry.id   0589358813b02b4fb642575100de2bc0
#
_cell.length_a   1.000
_cell.length_b   1.000
_cell.length_c   1.000
_cell.angle_alpha   90.00
_cell.angle_beta   90.00
_cell.angle_gamma   90.00
#
_symmetry.space_group_name_H-M   'P 1'
#
loop_
_entity.id
_entity.type
_entity.pdbx_description
1 polymer ?
#
loop_
_entity_poly.entity_id
_entity_poly.type
_entity_poly.pdbx_seq_one_letter_code
_entity_poly.pdbx_strand_id
1 'polypeptide(L)'
;MRYISNSTDMSFDDTVATTREALKRHHFAILAEIDLGKVFRKYLAVDTRPYIILCACSPRLAHRAIEADNQIGPMVFCNLLVQQHKGGSVQISVTDPADTIGTINNVDLTWLTRELRSKVQQVIDDVISRPASQSISRRSEETGRQLAMPAITLGQNIPLTQATTTSTRTRRS
;
A
#
# COMPACT_ATOMS: atom_id res chain seq x y z
N MET A 1 4.29 18.14 6.59
CA MET A 1 3.78 16.77 6.40
C MET A 1 4.10 15.98 7.63
N ARG A 2 3.10 15.46 8.32
CA ARG A 2 3.26 14.67 9.55
C ARG A 2 3.19 13.19 9.25
N TYR A 3 3.85 12.41 10.09
CA TYR A 3 3.82 10.96 10.01
C TYR A 3 3.33 10.38 11.32
N ILE A 4 2.53 9.35 11.25
CA ILE A 4 2.25 8.45 12.36
C ILE A 4 3.31 7.37 12.27
N SER A 5 4.18 7.24 13.27
CA SER A 5 5.32 6.31 13.21
C SER A 5 5.67 5.75 14.57
N ASN A 6 6.24 4.56 14.56
CA ASN A 6 6.81 3.94 15.75
C ASN A 6 7.96 3.01 15.34
N SER A 7 8.80 2.60 16.31
CA SER A 7 9.95 1.73 16.09
C SER A 7 9.83 0.47 16.94
N THR A 8 10.45 -0.61 16.46
CA THR A 8 10.51 -1.91 17.14
C THR A 8 11.89 -2.54 16.99
N ASP A 9 12.23 -3.43 17.92
CA ASP A 9 13.43 -4.26 17.88
C ASP A 9 13.20 -5.62 17.21
N MET A 10 11.99 -5.87 16.68
CA MET A 10 11.72 -7.05 15.84
C MET A 10 12.59 -7.02 14.59
N SER A 11 12.89 -8.19 14.03
CA SER A 11 13.56 -8.28 12.73
C SER A 11 12.72 -7.58 11.64
N PHE A 12 13.37 -7.16 10.56
CA PHE A 12 12.69 -6.53 9.43
C PHE A 12 11.58 -7.42 8.86
N ASP A 13 11.90 -8.71 8.62
CA ASP A 13 10.96 -9.68 8.05
C ASP A 13 9.76 -9.93 8.98
N ASP A 14 10.00 -10.06 10.29
CA ASP A 14 8.94 -10.22 11.28
C ASP A 14 8.06 -8.97 11.37
N THR A 15 8.66 -7.79 11.30
CA THR A 15 7.92 -6.53 11.31
C THR A 15 7.02 -6.42 10.08
N VAL A 16 7.53 -6.76 8.89
CA VAL A 16 6.73 -6.78 7.65
C VAL A 16 5.60 -7.79 7.75
N ALA A 17 5.87 -9.01 8.22
CA ALA A 17 4.84 -10.05 8.39
C ALA A 17 3.76 -9.61 9.39
N THR A 18 4.16 -9.07 10.54
CA THR A 18 3.24 -8.58 11.57
C THR A 18 2.40 -7.40 11.06
N THR A 19 3.01 -6.50 10.27
CA THR A 19 2.29 -5.38 9.65
C THR A 19 1.22 -5.87 8.68
N ARG A 20 1.53 -6.89 7.86
CA ARG A 20 0.52 -7.51 6.96
C ARG A 20 -0.66 -8.09 7.74
N GLU A 21 -0.38 -8.79 8.82
CA GLU A 21 -1.43 -9.35 9.67
C GLU A 21 -2.27 -8.27 10.37
N ALA A 22 -1.64 -7.22 10.88
CA ALA A 22 -2.32 -6.11 11.51
C ALA A 22 -3.24 -5.40 10.50
N LEU A 23 -2.76 -5.12 9.29
CA LEU A 23 -3.57 -4.54 8.22
C LEU A 23 -4.82 -5.37 7.94
N LYS A 24 -4.68 -6.70 7.80
CA LYS A 24 -5.82 -7.60 7.58
C LYS A 24 -6.82 -7.57 8.74
N ARG A 25 -6.34 -7.59 10.00
CA ARG A 25 -7.22 -7.52 11.19
C ARG A 25 -8.02 -6.24 11.26
N HIS A 26 -7.42 -5.11 10.84
CA HIS A 26 -8.08 -3.80 10.80
C HIS A 26 -8.84 -3.55 9.50
N HIS A 27 -9.11 -4.63 8.72
CA HIS A 27 -9.90 -4.59 7.49
C HIS A 27 -9.29 -3.72 6.39
N PHE A 28 -7.95 -3.72 6.28
CA PHE A 28 -7.26 -3.20 5.12
C PHE A 28 -6.95 -4.32 4.12
N ALA A 29 -7.20 -4.06 2.84
CA ALA A 29 -6.70 -4.86 1.74
C ALA A 29 -5.32 -4.35 1.32
N ILE A 30 -4.33 -5.22 1.25
CA ILE A 30 -3.00 -4.89 0.70
C ILE A 30 -3.09 -5.05 -0.81
N LEU A 31 -2.88 -3.97 -1.54
CA LEU A 31 -3.01 -3.91 -3.00
C LEU A 31 -1.68 -4.10 -3.71
N ALA A 32 -0.59 -3.62 -3.10
CA ALA A 32 0.75 -3.75 -3.65
C ALA A 32 1.79 -3.76 -2.52
N GLU A 33 2.91 -4.42 -2.79
CA GLU A 33 4.11 -4.37 -1.97
C GLU A 33 5.28 -3.94 -2.85
N ILE A 34 5.97 -2.88 -2.47
CA ILE A 34 7.05 -2.28 -3.24
C ILE A 34 8.34 -2.40 -2.41
N ASP A 35 9.21 -3.32 -2.82
CA ASP A 35 10.54 -3.47 -2.27
C ASP A 35 11.52 -2.52 -2.99
N LEU A 36 11.77 -1.37 -2.38
CA LEU A 36 12.66 -0.35 -2.96
C LEU A 36 14.11 -0.82 -3.03
N GLY A 37 14.55 -1.70 -2.15
CA GLY A 37 15.88 -2.30 -2.24
C GLY A 37 16.06 -3.08 -3.53
N LYS A 38 15.07 -3.89 -3.90
CA LYS A 38 15.08 -4.60 -5.19
C LYS A 38 15.00 -3.65 -6.38
N VAL A 39 14.19 -2.60 -6.30
CA VAL A 39 14.08 -1.58 -7.35
C VAL A 39 15.43 -0.90 -7.57
N PHE A 40 16.08 -0.42 -6.51
CA PHE A 40 17.37 0.27 -6.61
C PHE A 40 18.49 -0.66 -7.10
N ARG A 41 18.52 -1.91 -6.64
CA ARG A 41 19.47 -2.90 -7.16
C ARG A 41 19.29 -3.15 -8.65
N LYS A 42 18.04 -3.27 -9.11
CA LYS A 42 17.72 -3.54 -10.52
C LYS A 42 18.07 -2.37 -11.45
N TYR A 43 17.77 -1.15 -11.05
CA TYR A 43 17.86 0.00 -11.95
C TYR A 43 19.11 0.86 -11.75
N LEU A 44 19.72 0.80 -10.56
CA LEU A 44 20.86 1.64 -10.18
C LEU A 44 22.09 0.83 -9.80
N ALA A 45 22.00 -0.51 -9.69
CA ALA A 45 23.04 -1.39 -9.13
C ALA A 45 23.50 -0.97 -7.72
N VAL A 46 22.57 -0.39 -6.91
CA VAL A 46 22.85 0.11 -5.56
C VAL A 46 22.16 -0.79 -4.54
N ASP A 47 22.93 -1.24 -3.53
CA ASP A 47 22.38 -1.93 -2.36
C ASP A 47 22.01 -0.92 -1.27
N THR A 48 20.80 -1.09 -0.75
CA THR A 48 20.26 -0.25 0.33
C THR A 48 19.83 -1.12 1.52
N ARG A 49 19.60 -0.48 2.65
CA ARG A 49 18.95 -1.16 3.77
C ARG A 49 17.54 -1.60 3.38
N PRO A 50 17.01 -2.65 4.04
CA PRO A 50 15.65 -3.11 3.82
C PRO A 50 14.63 -1.96 3.91
N TYR A 51 13.78 -1.86 2.87
CA TYR A 51 12.82 -0.79 2.72
C TYR A 51 11.64 -1.27 1.89
N ILE A 52 10.48 -1.45 2.51
CA ILE A 52 9.25 -1.91 1.84
C ILE A 52 8.14 -0.89 2.06
N ILE A 53 7.36 -0.65 1.03
CA ILE A 53 6.10 0.09 1.09
C ILE A 53 4.95 -0.89 0.88
N LEU A 54 4.02 -0.94 1.83
CA LEU A 54 2.76 -1.67 1.74
C LEU A 54 1.67 -0.68 1.35
N CYS A 55 1.22 -0.73 0.11
CA CYS A 55 0.08 0.04 -0.34
C CYS A 55 -1.21 -0.68 0.06
N ALA A 56 -1.99 -0.07 0.93
CA ALA A 56 -3.20 -0.67 1.48
C ALA A 56 -4.38 0.30 1.43
N CYS A 57 -5.59 -0.23 1.35
CA CYS A 57 -6.80 0.56 1.51
C CYS A 57 -7.84 -0.18 2.37
N SER A 58 -8.71 0.57 3.04
CA SER A 58 -9.92 0.01 3.64
C SER A 58 -11.04 0.06 2.59
N PRO A 59 -11.47 -1.07 2.01
CA PRO A 59 -12.44 -1.07 0.91
C PRO A 59 -13.74 -0.34 1.26
N ARG A 60 -14.22 -0.52 2.50
CA ARG A 60 -15.43 0.14 2.97
C ARG A 60 -15.30 1.66 3.02
N LEU A 61 -14.16 2.17 3.52
CA LEU A 61 -13.93 3.61 3.60
C LEU A 61 -13.70 4.20 2.21
N ALA A 62 -12.92 3.49 1.37
CA ALA A 62 -12.66 3.90 0.00
C ALA A 62 -13.95 4.02 -0.82
N HIS A 63 -14.82 3.03 -0.77
CA HIS A 63 -16.11 3.05 -1.46
C HIS A 63 -16.95 4.26 -1.05
N ARG A 64 -17.17 4.45 0.25
CA ARG A 64 -17.96 5.61 0.75
C ARG A 64 -17.33 6.95 0.39
N ALA A 65 -16.00 7.04 0.36
CA ALA A 65 -15.31 8.27 0.00
C ALA A 65 -15.50 8.60 -1.48
N ILE A 66 -15.40 7.60 -2.36
CA ILE A 66 -15.58 7.76 -3.81
C ILE A 66 -17.04 8.14 -4.14
N GLU A 67 -18.03 7.64 -3.38
CA GLU A 67 -19.42 8.06 -3.53
C GLU A 67 -19.64 9.54 -3.12
N ALA A 68 -18.88 10.05 -2.17
CA ALA A 68 -18.94 11.45 -1.76
C ALA A 68 -18.16 12.39 -2.69
N ASP A 69 -17.04 11.90 -3.26
CA ASP A 69 -16.20 12.64 -4.19
C ASP A 69 -15.43 11.65 -5.07
N ASN A 70 -15.78 11.60 -6.37
CA ASN A 70 -15.17 10.65 -7.29
C ASN A 70 -13.69 10.92 -7.61
N GLN A 71 -13.16 12.10 -7.25
CA GLN A 71 -11.75 12.44 -7.41
C GLN A 71 -10.88 12.07 -6.20
N ILE A 72 -11.49 11.64 -5.09
CA ILE A 72 -10.79 11.29 -3.85
C ILE A 72 -9.90 10.02 -3.99
N GLY A 73 -10.09 9.24 -5.05
CA GLY A 73 -9.45 7.94 -5.25
C GLY A 73 -7.98 7.85 -4.83
N PRO A 74 -7.09 8.76 -5.27
CA PRO A 74 -5.69 8.73 -4.86
C PRO A 74 -5.43 8.88 -3.36
N MET A 75 -6.37 9.48 -2.62
CA MET A 75 -6.23 9.78 -1.19
C MET A 75 -6.75 8.68 -0.26
N VAL A 76 -7.46 7.68 -0.80
CA VAL A 76 -8.02 6.57 0.01
C VAL A 76 -7.01 5.45 0.26
N PHE A 77 -5.82 5.54 -0.32
CA PHE A 77 -4.73 4.60 -0.11
C PHE A 77 -3.81 5.06 1.02
N CYS A 78 -3.43 4.11 1.88
CA CYS A 78 -2.40 4.30 2.90
C CYS A 78 -1.13 3.58 2.46
N ASN A 79 -0.02 4.29 2.37
CA ASN A 79 1.27 3.72 2.10
C ASN A 79 2.02 3.55 3.43
N LEU A 80 2.01 2.33 3.99
CA LEU A 80 2.78 2.02 5.18
C LEU A 80 4.20 1.69 4.78
N LEU A 81 5.14 2.43 5.32
CA LEU A 81 6.56 2.20 5.15
C LEU A 81 7.08 1.34 6.30
N VAL A 82 7.80 0.28 5.98
CA VAL A 82 8.64 -0.47 6.91
C VAL A 82 10.09 -0.32 6.46
N GLN A 83 10.94 0.23 7.32
CA GLN A 83 12.35 0.46 7.01
C GLN A 83 13.26 0.08 8.17
N GLN A 84 14.46 -0.43 7.86
CA GLN A 84 15.49 -0.69 8.83
C GLN A 84 16.47 0.48 8.92
N HIS A 85 16.76 0.95 10.14
CA HIS A 85 17.75 1.99 10.39
C HIS A 85 19.17 1.43 10.49
N LYS A 86 20.19 2.30 10.45
CA LYS A 86 21.61 1.93 10.58
C LYS A 86 21.91 1.16 11.88
N GLY A 87 21.17 1.46 12.95
CA GLY A 87 21.30 0.80 14.27
C GLY A 87 20.60 -0.55 14.38
N GLY A 88 19.97 -1.05 13.30
CA GLY A 88 19.26 -2.34 13.31
C GLY A 88 17.78 -2.24 13.69
N SER A 89 17.34 -1.19 14.39
CA SER A 89 15.91 -0.97 14.70
C SER A 89 15.08 -0.84 13.44
N VAL A 90 13.84 -1.28 13.49
CA VAL A 90 12.89 -1.21 12.37
C VAL A 90 11.81 -0.19 12.71
N GLN A 91 11.56 0.73 11.78
CA GLN A 91 10.51 1.74 11.90
C GLN A 91 9.36 1.40 10.97
N ILE A 92 8.14 1.59 11.48
CA ILE A 92 6.91 1.59 10.71
C ILE A 92 6.39 3.02 10.70
N SER A 93 6.00 3.50 9.53
CA SER A 93 5.43 4.85 9.41
C SER A 93 4.39 4.92 8.29
N VAL A 94 3.48 5.86 8.42
CA VAL A 94 2.47 6.21 7.42
C VAL A 94 2.28 7.73 7.45
N THR A 95 1.98 8.33 6.30
CA THR A 95 1.58 9.74 6.27
C THR A 95 0.28 9.94 7.04
N ASP A 96 0.23 10.98 7.89
CA ASP A 96 -0.99 11.29 8.63
C ASP A 96 -2.11 11.65 7.64
N PRO A 97 -3.25 10.94 7.64
CA PRO A 97 -4.38 11.27 6.77
C PRO A 97 -4.89 12.71 6.91
N ALA A 98 -4.63 13.36 8.04
CA ALA A 98 -4.97 14.76 8.24
C ALA A 98 -4.16 15.70 7.34
N ASP A 99 -2.95 15.30 6.93
CA ASP A 99 -2.10 16.10 6.06
C ASP A 99 -2.34 15.82 4.55
N THR A 100 -3.13 14.82 4.23
CA THR A 100 -3.49 14.46 2.85
C THR A 100 -4.97 14.78 2.58
N ILE A 101 -5.87 14.05 3.19
CA ILE A 101 -7.33 14.22 3.03
C ILE A 101 -7.81 15.52 3.69
N GLY A 102 -7.25 15.88 4.85
CA GLY A 102 -7.62 17.07 5.59
C GLY A 102 -7.32 18.40 4.87
N THR A 103 -6.52 18.37 3.81
CA THR A 103 -6.26 19.55 2.95
C THR A 103 -7.35 19.76 1.89
N ILE A 104 -8.20 18.76 1.68
CA ILE A 104 -9.32 18.85 0.75
C ILE A 104 -10.44 19.65 1.44
N ASN A 105 -10.83 20.77 0.85
CA ASN A 105 -11.88 21.63 1.38
C ASN A 105 -13.28 21.04 1.13
N ASN A 106 -13.52 19.82 1.64
CA ASN A 106 -14.78 19.10 1.52
C ASN A 106 -15.21 18.63 2.92
N VAL A 107 -16.25 19.28 3.45
CA VAL A 107 -16.79 18.99 4.81
C VAL A 107 -17.29 17.54 4.90
N ASP A 108 -17.81 17.00 3.81
CA ASP A 108 -18.33 15.64 3.75
C ASP A 108 -17.25 14.56 3.92
N LEU A 109 -15.97 14.92 3.77
CA LEU A 109 -14.83 14.00 3.93
C LEU A 109 -14.14 14.10 5.30
N THR A 110 -14.59 14.96 6.19
CA THR A 110 -13.98 15.13 7.53
C THR A 110 -14.03 13.84 8.34
N TRP A 111 -15.10 13.07 8.21
CA TRP A 111 -15.24 11.77 8.87
C TRP A 111 -14.19 10.77 8.38
N LEU A 112 -13.84 10.79 7.07
CA LEU A 112 -12.85 9.88 6.47
C LEU A 112 -11.47 10.10 7.08
N THR A 113 -11.04 11.35 7.18
CA THR A 113 -9.76 11.71 7.80
C THR A 113 -9.65 11.14 9.22
N ARG A 114 -10.69 11.32 10.03
CA ARG A 114 -10.72 10.86 11.42
C ARG A 114 -10.71 9.33 11.52
N GLU A 115 -11.57 8.67 10.76
CA GLU A 115 -11.71 7.22 10.79
C GLU A 115 -10.44 6.53 10.25
N LEU A 116 -9.89 7.03 9.15
CA LEU A 116 -8.68 6.47 8.56
C LEU A 116 -7.47 6.66 9.49
N ARG A 117 -7.32 7.85 10.07
CA ARG A 117 -6.26 8.15 11.05
C ARG A 117 -6.34 7.22 12.26
N SER A 118 -7.53 7.00 12.82
CA SER A 118 -7.74 6.08 13.94
C SER A 118 -7.34 4.65 13.57
N LYS A 119 -7.74 4.18 12.38
CA LYS A 119 -7.42 2.82 11.93
C LYS A 119 -5.93 2.59 11.68
N VAL A 120 -5.24 3.53 11.04
CA VAL A 120 -3.80 3.38 10.82
C VAL A 120 -3.00 3.45 12.12
N GLN A 121 -3.45 4.27 13.09
CA GLN A 121 -2.86 4.28 14.43
C GLN A 121 -3.00 2.91 15.10
N GLN A 122 -4.19 2.32 15.07
CA GLN A 122 -4.45 0.98 15.62
C GLN A 122 -3.57 -0.09 14.96
N VAL A 123 -3.36 0.00 13.64
CA VAL A 123 -2.45 -0.93 12.94
C VAL A 123 -1.03 -0.81 13.49
N ILE A 124 -0.50 0.40 13.64
CA ILE A 124 0.86 0.62 14.14
C ILE A 124 0.98 0.15 15.59
N ASP A 125 0.03 0.51 16.45
CA ASP A 125 0.02 0.12 17.87
C ASP A 125 -0.04 -1.41 18.03
N ASP A 126 -0.81 -2.08 17.19
CA ASP A 126 -0.96 -3.53 17.17
C ASP A 126 0.34 -4.25 16.73
N VAL A 127 1.10 -3.67 15.82
CA VAL A 127 2.42 -4.20 15.43
C VAL A 127 3.43 -4.06 16.58
N ILE A 128 3.46 -2.90 17.23
CA ILE A 128 4.44 -2.61 18.29
C ILE A 128 4.16 -3.38 19.58
N SER A 129 2.89 -3.64 19.88
CA SER A 129 2.49 -4.37 21.10
C SER A 129 2.86 -5.85 21.09
N ARG A 130 3.29 -6.41 19.95
CA ARG A 130 3.70 -7.81 19.86
C ARG A 130 5.14 -8.01 20.32
N PRO A 131 5.38 -8.90 21.30
CA PRO A 131 6.75 -9.24 21.67
C PRO A 131 7.45 -10.03 20.56
N ALA A 132 8.75 -9.78 20.38
CA ALA A 132 9.60 -10.43 19.39
C ALA A 132 9.61 -11.98 19.48
N SER A 133 9.20 -12.55 20.62
CA SER A 133 9.25 -13.99 20.88
C SER A 133 8.16 -14.83 20.21
N GLN A 134 7.13 -14.24 19.60
CA GLN A 134 6.04 -15.00 18.96
C GLN A 134 6.25 -15.28 17.47
N SER A 135 7.31 -14.75 16.87
CA SER A 135 7.60 -14.87 15.44
C SER A 135 8.21 -16.23 15.04
N ILE A 136 8.77 -16.98 15.99
CA ILE A 136 9.51 -18.22 15.70
C ILE A 136 8.57 -19.44 15.54
N SER A 137 7.37 -19.41 16.13
CA SER A 137 6.48 -20.61 16.18
C SER A 137 5.70 -20.91 14.90
N ARG A 138 5.64 -20.00 13.92
CA ARG A 138 4.84 -20.19 12.69
C ARG A 138 5.61 -20.53 11.44
N ARG A 139 6.94 -20.61 11.50
CA ARG A 139 7.78 -20.98 10.35
C ARG A 139 7.62 -22.43 9.90
N SER A 140 6.98 -23.29 10.70
CA SER A 140 6.85 -24.73 10.44
C SER A 140 5.54 -25.15 9.75
N GLU A 141 4.54 -24.30 9.65
CA GLU A 141 3.22 -24.69 9.12
C GLU A 141 2.86 -24.10 7.75
N GLU A 142 3.61 -23.12 7.23
CA GLU A 142 3.24 -22.41 6.00
C GLU A 142 3.96 -22.91 4.73
N THR A 143 4.75 -24.00 4.82
CA THR A 143 5.42 -24.61 3.64
C THR A 143 4.45 -25.43 2.77
N GLY A 144 3.17 -25.51 3.08
CA GLY A 144 2.21 -26.42 2.47
C GLY A 144 1.12 -25.80 1.59
N ARG A 145 1.00 -24.50 1.45
CA ARG A 145 -0.12 -23.94 0.65
C ARG A 145 0.26 -22.68 -0.13
N GLN A 146 1.06 -22.87 -1.13
CA GLN A 146 1.32 -21.85 -2.16
C GLN A 146 0.12 -21.77 -3.10
N LEU A 147 -0.87 -20.93 -2.77
CA LEU A 147 -1.84 -20.47 -3.75
C LEU A 147 -1.17 -19.38 -4.57
N ALA A 148 -0.69 -19.80 -5.75
CA ALA A 148 -0.18 -18.88 -6.76
C ALA A 148 -1.28 -17.91 -7.20
N MET A 149 -1.18 -16.66 -6.79
CA MET A 149 -1.88 -15.59 -7.48
C MET A 149 -1.12 -15.30 -8.77
N PRO A 150 -1.78 -15.20 -9.94
CA PRO A 150 -1.09 -14.88 -11.16
C PRO A 150 -0.44 -13.51 -11.07
N ALA A 151 0.84 -13.44 -11.37
CA ALA A 151 1.56 -12.20 -11.53
C ALA A 151 0.85 -11.35 -12.60
N ILE A 152 0.45 -10.13 -12.24
CA ILE A 152 0.02 -9.14 -13.23
C ILE A 152 1.26 -8.78 -14.04
N THR A 153 1.38 -9.39 -15.22
CA THR A 153 2.44 -9.09 -16.18
C THR A 153 2.12 -7.74 -16.82
N LEU A 154 2.73 -6.68 -16.34
CA LEU A 154 2.81 -5.40 -17.04
C LEU A 154 3.71 -5.61 -18.28
N GLY A 155 3.10 -5.67 -19.44
CA GLY A 155 3.84 -5.64 -20.70
C GLY A 155 3.36 -6.66 -21.75
N GLN A 156 2.20 -6.42 -22.33
CA GLN A 156 1.95 -6.86 -23.68
C GLN A 156 1.52 -5.65 -24.51
N ASN A 157 2.34 -5.33 -25.50
CA ASN A 157 2.11 -4.33 -26.53
C ASN A 157 0.73 -4.53 -27.17
N ILE A 158 -0.13 -3.54 -27.08
CA ILE A 158 -1.35 -3.46 -27.87
C ILE A 158 -0.93 -3.01 -29.27
N PRO A 159 -1.10 -3.80 -30.33
CA PRO A 159 -0.83 -3.35 -31.69
C PRO A 159 -1.87 -2.29 -32.06
N LEU A 160 -1.41 -1.11 -32.44
CA LEU A 160 -2.23 -0.08 -33.07
C LEU A 160 -2.82 -0.61 -34.38
N THR A 161 -4.08 -1.01 -34.34
CA THR A 161 -4.84 -1.36 -35.54
C THR A 161 -5.14 -0.09 -36.31
N GLN A 162 -4.63 -0.02 -37.53
CA GLN A 162 -4.79 1.09 -38.48
C GLN A 162 -6.28 1.37 -38.72
N ALA A 163 -6.69 2.59 -38.45
CA ALA A 163 -7.99 3.09 -38.87
C ALA A 163 -7.98 3.31 -40.39
N THR A 164 -8.65 2.43 -41.12
CA THR A 164 -8.95 2.61 -42.54
C THR A 164 -10.01 3.69 -42.71
N THR A 165 -9.57 4.83 -43.23
CA THR A 165 -10.43 5.90 -43.70
C THR A 165 -11.19 5.46 -44.95
N THR A 166 -12.49 5.17 -44.84
CA THR A 166 -13.38 5.00 -45.96
C THR A 166 -13.94 6.36 -46.35
N SER A 167 -13.38 6.91 -47.44
CA SER A 167 -13.86 8.13 -48.08
C SER A 167 -15.12 7.81 -48.90
N THR A 168 -16.28 8.26 -48.43
CA THR A 168 -17.53 8.19 -49.20
C THR A 168 -17.64 9.44 -50.08
N ARG A 169 -17.44 9.26 -51.37
CA ARG A 169 -17.58 10.26 -52.42
C ARG A 169 -19.03 10.40 -52.81
N THR A 170 -19.71 11.46 -52.38
CA THR A 170 -21.06 11.82 -52.80
C THR A 170 -21.01 12.43 -54.21
N ARG A 171 -21.58 11.76 -55.21
CA ARG A 171 -21.91 12.32 -56.54
C ARG A 171 -23.23 13.05 -56.49
N ARG A 172 -23.19 14.31 -56.91
CA ARG A 172 -24.40 15.06 -57.33
C ARG A 172 -24.88 14.61 -58.70
N SER A 173 -26.16 14.48 -58.84
CA SER A 173 -26.97 14.74 -60.05
C SER A 173 -28.22 15.47 -59.61
#